data_c4f43097644010e27e434c0cb76124fd
#
_entry.id   c4f43097644010e27e434c0cb76124fd
#
_cell.length_a   1.000
_cell.length_b   1.000
_cell.length_c   1.000
_cell.angle_alpha   90.00
_cell.angle_beta   90.00
_cell.angle_gamma   90.00
#
_symmetry.space_group_name_H-M   'P 1'
#
loop_
_entity.id
_entity.type
_entity.pdbx_description
1 polymer ?
#
loop_
_entity_poly.entity_id
_entity_poly.type
_entity_poly.pdbx_seq_one_letter_code
_entity_poly.pdbx_strand_id
1 'polypeptide(L)'
;MPNDFNEQTAETGNFIKCRDCGANLKYLPGTPYLNCEYCGAKNEIESGQQTEIVENDFEKFLDENANKVDKQEISTVKCTNCAASTTLPPNVTSSSCPYCDTPLVIKDASVSTIIKPSYVLPFKIDRKKSTELFVSWAGSLWFAPNKLKEYASHSADKLNGIYMPYWTYDTNTASDYSGMRGVYYYVTVSSKDSEGKTVTRQERRTNWTPASGHVRNDFDDVLVVSSKSLPEKLANDLEPWDLPELAAYNDKF
;
A
#
# COMPACT_ATOMS: atom_id res chain seq x y z
N MET A 1 41.12 19.77 12.23
CA MET A 1 40.77 19.57 10.80
C MET A 1 39.65 18.55 10.78
N PRO A 2 38.40 18.90 10.47
CA PRO A 2 37.31 17.95 10.33
C PRO A 2 37.40 17.38 8.92
N ASN A 3 37.39 16.06 8.83
CA ASN A 3 37.28 15.32 7.57
C ASN A 3 35.83 15.40 7.08
N ASP A 4 35.58 16.19 6.06
CA ASP A 4 34.39 16.15 5.23
C ASP A 4 34.43 14.87 4.38
N PHE A 5 33.91 13.77 4.88
CA PHE A 5 33.50 12.68 4.01
C PHE A 5 32.15 13.07 3.37
N ASN A 6 32.28 13.62 2.18
CA ASN A 6 31.19 13.84 1.25
C ASN A 6 30.72 12.46 0.75
N GLU A 7 29.74 11.87 1.45
CA GLU A 7 29.04 10.69 0.96
C GLU A 7 28.17 11.09 -0.25
N GLN A 8 28.80 11.02 -1.41
CA GLN A 8 28.08 10.99 -2.68
C GLN A 8 27.40 9.62 -2.79
N THR A 9 26.17 9.51 -2.31
CA THR A 9 25.28 8.42 -2.70
C THR A 9 25.08 8.54 -4.21
N ALA A 10 25.66 7.60 -4.95
CA ALA A 10 25.50 7.49 -6.40
C ALA A 10 24.06 7.06 -6.69
N GLU A 11 23.17 8.02 -6.80
CA GLU A 11 21.82 7.82 -7.32
C GLU A 11 21.92 7.71 -8.85
N THR A 12 22.03 6.50 -9.37
CA THR A 12 21.95 6.22 -10.81
C THR A 12 20.53 5.86 -11.20
N GLY A 13 19.62 6.83 -11.09
CA GLY A 13 18.30 6.80 -11.74
C GLY A 13 18.32 7.63 -13.02
N ASN A 14 17.33 7.53 -13.88
CA ASN A 14 17.08 8.44 -14.99
C ASN A 14 16.75 9.83 -14.43
N PHE A 15 17.78 10.61 -14.11
CA PHE A 15 17.60 11.95 -13.57
C PHE A 15 17.11 12.90 -14.64
N ILE A 16 16.00 13.56 -14.35
CA ILE A 16 15.53 14.65 -15.19
C ILE A 16 16.42 15.85 -14.91
N LYS A 17 16.96 16.41 -15.96
CA LYS A 17 17.84 17.56 -15.86
C LYS A 17 17.05 18.86 -15.82
N CYS A 18 17.48 19.78 -14.95
CA CYS A 18 16.94 21.12 -14.89
C CYS A 18 17.17 21.85 -16.22
N ARG A 19 16.12 22.48 -16.74
CA ARG A 19 16.21 23.23 -18.01
C ARG A 19 17.12 24.45 -17.89
N ASP A 20 17.27 25.01 -16.68
CA ASP A 20 18.02 26.25 -16.46
C ASP A 20 19.50 25.99 -16.14
N CYS A 21 19.83 24.98 -15.34
CA CYS A 21 21.22 24.77 -14.86
C CYS A 21 21.76 23.37 -15.12
N GLY A 22 20.96 22.44 -15.65
CA GLY A 22 21.40 21.07 -15.95
C GLY A 22 21.55 20.16 -14.72
N ALA A 23 21.30 20.64 -13.51
CA ALA A 23 21.33 19.82 -12.29
C ALA A 23 20.17 18.81 -12.26
N ASN A 24 20.28 17.79 -11.43
CA ASN A 24 19.22 16.81 -11.24
C ASN A 24 18.01 17.45 -10.55
N LEU A 25 16.82 17.14 -11.04
CA LEU A 25 15.57 17.58 -10.46
C LEU A 25 15.07 16.54 -9.47
N LYS A 26 14.34 17.00 -8.44
CA LYS A 26 13.64 16.15 -7.47
C LYS A 26 12.16 16.49 -7.44
N TYR A 27 11.33 15.48 -7.30
CA TYR A 27 9.91 15.68 -7.06
C TYR A 27 9.70 16.35 -5.70
N LEU A 28 8.89 17.41 -5.68
CA LEU A 28 8.48 18.08 -4.44
C LEU A 28 7.05 17.64 -4.09
N PRO A 29 6.88 16.76 -3.09
CA PRO A 29 5.56 16.28 -2.69
C PRO A 29 4.54 17.39 -2.44
N GLY A 30 3.30 17.19 -2.87
CA GLY A 30 2.25 18.18 -2.78
C GLY A 30 2.32 19.29 -3.83
N THR A 31 3.16 19.15 -4.85
CA THR A 31 3.27 20.15 -5.93
C THR A 31 3.25 19.48 -7.31
N PRO A 32 2.78 20.19 -8.35
CA PRO A 32 2.78 19.66 -9.73
C PRO A 32 4.10 19.91 -10.46
N TYR A 33 5.21 20.06 -9.75
CA TYR A 33 6.50 20.36 -10.37
C TYR A 33 7.67 19.67 -9.70
N LEU A 34 8.74 19.49 -10.48
CA LEU A 34 10.04 19.07 -9.99
C LEU A 34 10.84 20.30 -9.58
N ASN A 35 11.43 20.24 -8.40
CA ASN A 35 12.26 21.34 -7.89
C ASN A 35 13.74 21.09 -8.17
N CYS A 36 14.44 22.13 -8.58
CA CYS A 36 15.88 22.13 -8.67
C CYS A 36 16.48 22.65 -7.35
N GLU A 37 17.11 21.77 -6.58
CA GLU A 37 17.76 22.16 -5.33
C GLU A 37 18.95 23.10 -5.54
N TYR A 38 19.50 23.15 -6.76
CA TYR A 38 20.71 23.93 -7.07
C TYR A 38 20.38 25.37 -7.45
N CYS A 39 19.42 25.61 -8.36
CA CYS A 39 19.07 26.95 -8.82
C CYS A 39 17.67 27.41 -8.39
N GLY A 40 16.90 26.56 -7.71
CA GLY A 40 15.54 26.85 -7.26
C GLY A 40 14.48 26.85 -8.38
N ALA A 41 14.85 26.50 -9.61
CA ALA A 41 13.92 26.48 -10.73
C ALA A 41 12.85 25.40 -10.54
N LYS A 42 11.61 25.72 -10.90
CA LYS A 42 10.46 24.82 -10.88
C LYS A 42 10.20 24.35 -12.30
N ASN A 43 10.32 23.05 -12.52
CA ASN A 43 10.05 22.44 -13.81
C ASN A 43 8.73 21.68 -13.71
N GLU A 44 7.71 22.14 -14.42
CA GLU A 44 6.40 21.50 -14.38
C GLU A 44 6.52 20.06 -14.84
N ILE A 45 5.88 19.19 -14.07
CA ILE A 45 5.60 17.82 -14.51
C ILE A 45 4.48 18.01 -15.52
N GLU A 46 4.73 17.69 -16.77
CA GLU A 46 3.68 17.56 -17.78
C GLU A 46 2.77 16.41 -17.31
N SER A 47 1.95 16.67 -16.30
CA SER A 47 0.81 15.85 -16.00
C SER A 47 -0.09 16.02 -17.22
N GLY A 48 -0.18 14.99 -18.04
CA GLY A 48 -1.23 14.93 -19.05
C GLY A 48 -2.51 15.37 -18.33
N GLN A 49 -3.29 16.24 -18.98
CA GLN A 49 -4.61 16.66 -18.51
C GLN A 49 -5.26 15.48 -17.82
N GLN A 50 -5.97 15.71 -16.69
CA GLN A 50 -6.72 14.66 -16.00
C GLN A 50 -7.38 13.78 -17.06
N THR A 51 -6.65 12.77 -17.47
CA THR A 51 -7.13 11.78 -18.41
C THR A 51 -8.10 10.96 -17.59
N GLU A 52 -9.32 10.93 -18.02
CA GLU A 52 -10.33 10.00 -17.54
C GLU A 52 -9.65 8.64 -17.30
N ILE A 53 -9.75 8.13 -16.07
CA ILE A 53 -9.12 6.85 -15.72
C ILE A 53 -9.73 5.80 -16.66
N VAL A 54 -8.90 5.20 -17.48
CA VAL A 54 -9.34 4.20 -18.45
C VAL A 54 -9.28 2.83 -17.77
N GLU A 55 -10.44 2.25 -17.59
CA GLU A 55 -10.60 0.89 -17.10
C GLU A 55 -10.29 -0.12 -18.22
N ASN A 56 -9.60 -1.20 -17.86
CA ASN A 56 -9.26 -2.25 -18.80
C ASN A 56 -10.25 -3.42 -18.67
N ASP A 57 -10.73 -3.92 -19.80
CA ASP A 57 -11.48 -5.18 -19.81
C ASP A 57 -10.56 -6.33 -19.33
N PHE A 58 -10.95 -6.99 -18.24
CA PHE A 58 -10.11 -7.97 -17.56
C PHE A 58 -9.74 -9.16 -18.46
N GLU A 59 -10.66 -9.69 -19.24
CA GLU A 59 -10.42 -10.85 -20.10
C GLU A 59 -9.50 -10.49 -21.27
N LYS A 60 -9.74 -9.33 -21.92
CA LYS A 60 -8.86 -8.83 -22.98
C LYS A 60 -7.46 -8.51 -22.45
N PHE A 61 -7.39 -7.92 -21.25
CA PHE A 61 -6.12 -7.63 -20.60
C PHE A 61 -5.32 -8.91 -20.32
N LEU A 62 -5.93 -9.99 -19.88
CA LEU A 62 -5.27 -11.29 -19.69
C LEU A 62 -4.76 -11.88 -21.02
N ASP A 63 -5.58 -11.83 -22.07
CA ASP A 63 -5.22 -12.38 -23.38
C ASP A 63 -4.11 -11.56 -24.09
N GLU A 64 -4.18 -10.24 -24.00
CA GLU A 64 -3.19 -9.34 -24.58
C GLU A 64 -1.88 -9.33 -23.79
N ASN A 65 -1.94 -9.46 -22.48
CA ASN A 65 -0.77 -9.43 -21.59
C ASN A 65 0.14 -10.64 -21.72
N ALA A 66 -0.35 -11.73 -22.29
CA ALA A 66 0.54 -12.82 -22.66
C ALA A 66 1.63 -12.34 -23.64
N ASN A 67 1.39 -11.27 -24.46
CA ASN A 67 2.26 -10.91 -25.55
C ASN A 67 2.55 -9.41 -25.80
N LYS A 68 1.82 -8.45 -25.22
CA LYS A 68 1.87 -7.03 -25.68
C LYS A 68 2.03 -5.95 -24.60
N VAL A 69 2.05 -6.30 -23.32
CA VAL A 69 2.12 -5.28 -22.26
C VAL A 69 3.53 -4.72 -22.16
N ASP A 70 3.59 -3.42 -21.90
CA ASP A 70 4.83 -2.70 -21.63
C ASP A 70 5.44 -3.25 -20.33
N LYS A 71 6.38 -4.17 -20.50
CA LYS A 71 7.01 -4.92 -19.41
C LYS A 71 8.33 -4.26 -19.09
N GLN A 72 8.54 -3.97 -17.84
CA GLN A 72 9.81 -3.47 -17.34
C GLN A 72 10.57 -4.57 -16.62
N GLU A 73 11.82 -4.76 -17.00
CA GLU A 73 12.74 -5.62 -16.23
C GLU A 73 13.18 -4.88 -14.97
N ILE A 74 13.00 -5.53 -13.84
CA ILE A 74 13.44 -5.02 -12.54
C ILE A 74 14.32 -6.04 -11.83
N SER A 75 15.31 -5.54 -11.13
CA SER A 75 16.11 -6.36 -10.22
C SER A 75 15.49 -6.36 -8.83
N THR A 76 15.07 -7.52 -8.34
CA THR A 76 14.47 -7.68 -7.02
C THR A 76 15.45 -8.36 -6.08
N VAL A 77 15.63 -7.76 -4.89
CA VAL A 77 16.47 -8.31 -3.82
C VAL A 77 15.63 -8.53 -2.57
N LYS A 78 15.79 -9.69 -1.94
CA LYS A 78 15.15 -10.00 -0.66
C LYS A 78 16.07 -9.60 0.48
N CYS A 79 15.55 -8.79 1.41
CA CYS A 79 16.30 -8.40 2.60
C CYS A 79 16.51 -9.59 3.53
N THR A 80 17.75 -9.82 3.95
CA THR A 80 18.10 -10.93 4.86
C THR A 80 17.65 -10.68 6.30
N ASN A 81 17.39 -9.42 6.68
CA ASN A 81 16.98 -9.06 8.02
C ASN A 81 15.45 -9.07 8.21
N CYS A 82 14.70 -8.34 7.37
CA CYS A 82 13.24 -8.23 7.51
C CYS A 82 12.45 -9.06 6.49
N ALA A 83 13.14 -9.79 5.59
CA ALA A 83 12.56 -10.60 4.53
C ALA A 83 11.72 -9.84 3.48
N ALA A 84 11.63 -8.52 3.55
CA ALA A 84 10.97 -7.71 2.53
C ALA A 84 11.69 -7.85 1.19
N SER A 85 10.92 -7.90 0.10
CA SER A 85 11.46 -7.85 -1.26
C SER A 85 11.41 -6.40 -1.74
N THR A 86 12.52 -5.89 -2.26
CA THR A 86 12.61 -4.54 -2.80
C THR A 86 13.20 -4.56 -4.20
N THR A 87 12.79 -3.62 -5.01
CA THR A 87 13.32 -3.42 -6.35
C THR A 87 14.52 -2.46 -6.28
N LEU A 88 15.55 -2.80 -7.02
CA LEU A 88 16.71 -1.91 -7.19
C LEU A 88 16.66 -1.26 -8.56
N PRO A 89 17.02 0.03 -8.66
CA PRO A 89 17.19 0.70 -9.94
C PRO A 89 18.24 -0.03 -10.80
N PRO A 90 18.15 0.04 -12.13
CA PRO A 90 19.16 -0.51 -13.01
C PRO A 90 20.53 0.12 -12.70
N ASN A 91 21.59 -0.70 -12.75
CA ASN A 91 22.98 -0.30 -12.50
C ASN A 91 23.36 0.11 -11.06
N VAL A 92 22.47 -0.13 -10.09
CA VAL A 92 22.79 0.06 -8.65
C VAL A 92 23.34 -1.24 -8.09
N THR A 93 24.57 -1.23 -7.57
CA THR A 93 25.26 -2.41 -7.01
C THR A 93 25.06 -2.61 -5.51
N SER A 94 24.64 -1.57 -4.81
CA SER A 94 24.32 -1.61 -3.36
C SER A 94 23.28 -0.55 -3.03
N SER A 95 22.42 -0.86 -2.08
CA SER A 95 21.40 0.04 -1.56
C SER A 95 21.06 -0.35 -0.12
N SER A 96 20.25 0.43 0.58
CA SER A 96 19.68 0.06 1.86
C SER A 96 18.25 -0.43 1.69
N CYS A 97 17.84 -1.36 2.55
CA CYS A 97 16.46 -1.83 2.58
C CYS A 97 15.53 -0.66 3.01
N PRO A 98 14.53 -0.30 2.20
CA PRO A 98 13.65 0.83 2.52
C PRO A 98 12.77 0.59 3.76
N TYR A 99 12.68 -0.66 4.25
CA TYR A 99 11.86 -1.03 5.40
C TYR A 99 12.64 -1.10 6.72
N CYS A 100 13.92 -1.50 6.70
CA CYS A 100 14.71 -1.71 7.91
C CYS A 100 16.14 -1.16 7.84
N ASP A 101 16.48 -0.45 6.79
CA ASP A 101 17.78 0.20 6.54
C ASP A 101 19.00 -0.77 6.51
N THR A 102 18.74 -2.09 6.42
CA THR A 102 19.81 -3.08 6.29
C THR A 102 20.48 -2.97 4.92
N PRO A 103 21.81 -2.91 4.82
CA PRO A 103 22.50 -2.88 3.53
C PRO A 103 22.14 -4.09 2.66
N LEU A 104 21.80 -3.84 1.40
CA LEU A 104 21.46 -4.83 0.40
C LEU A 104 22.59 -4.91 -0.64
N VAL A 105 23.01 -6.13 -0.97
CA VAL A 105 24.02 -6.39 -2.01
C VAL A 105 23.40 -7.22 -3.11
N ILE A 106 23.65 -6.84 -4.37
CA ILE A 106 22.98 -7.41 -5.56
C ILE A 106 23.36 -8.87 -5.86
N LYS A 107 24.27 -9.50 -5.12
CA LYS A 107 24.67 -10.90 -5.41
C LYS A 107 23.52 -11.88 -5.53
N ASP A 108 22.35 -11.55 -4.93
CA ASP A 108 21.17 -12.40 -4.89
C ASP A 108 19.96 -11.77 -5.61
N ALA A 109 20.20 -10.81 -6.54
CA ALA A 109 19.13 -10.19 -7.29
C ALA A 109 18.54 -11.15 -8.31
N SER A 110 17.22 -11.32 -8.30
CA SER A 110 16.47 -11.97 -9.37
C SER A 110 15.93 -10.92 -10.32
N VAL A 111 16.13 -11.13 -11.62
CA VAL A 111 15.48 -10.30 -12.63
C VAL A 111 14.04 -10.77 -12.76
N SER A 112 13.12 -9.85 -12.57
CA SER A 112 11.68 -10.08 -12.72
C SER A 112 11.12 -9.09 -13.73
N THR A 113 10.13 -9.52 -14.49
CA THR A 113 9.41 -8.66 -15.41
C THR A 113 8.10 -8.25 -14.75
N ILE A 114 7.89 -6.96 -14.61
CA ILE A 114 6.64 -6.40 -14.06
C ILE A 114 5.89 -5.63 -15.14
N ILE A 115 4.59 -5.53 -14.93
CA ILE A 115 3.72 -4.66 -15.72
C ILE A 115 3.93 -3.23 -15.24
N LYS A 116 4.13 -2.30 -16.18
CA LYS A 116 4.29 -0.89 -15.86
C LYS A 116 2.96 -0.33 -15.32
N PRO A 117 2.95 0.41 -14.20
CA PRO A 117 1.74 1.03 -13.69
C PRO A 117 1.16 2.03 -14.69
N SER A 118 -0.16 2.13 -14.80
CA SER A 118 -0.83 3.14 -15.63
C SER A 118 -0.98 4.47 -14.88
N TYR A 119 -1.18 4.39 -13.57
CA TYR A 119 -1.44 5.55 -12.71
C TYR A 119 -0.58 5.49 -11.44
N VAL A 120 -0.42 6.63 -10.80
CA VAL A 120 0.27 6.79 -9.52
C VAL A 120 -0.50 7.78 -8.66
N LEU A 121 -0.58 7.52 -7.36
CA LEU A 121 -1.05 8.49 -6.38
C LEU A 121 0.16 9.23 -5.80
N PRO A 122 0.40 10.50 -6.21
CA PRO A 122 1.59 11.22 -5.79
C PRO A 122 1.61 11.51 -4.29
N PHE A 123 2.80 11.60 -3.70
CA PHE A 123 2.92 12.03 -2.31
C PHE A 123 2.42 13.45 -2.12
N LYS A 124 1.48 13.65 -1.18
CA LYS A 124 0.98 14.97 -0.77
C LYS A 124 1.80 15.58 0.37
N ILE A 125 2.50 14.74 1.12
CA ILE A 125 3.20 15.11 2.36
C ILE A 125 4.70 15.03 2.10
N ASP A 126 5.41 16.12 2.37
CA ASP A 126 6.86 16.16 2.29
C ASP A 126 7.53 15.43 3.48
N ARG A 127 8.83 15.20 3.37
CA ARG A 127 9.62 14.52 4.39
C ARG A 127 9.54 15.22 5.75
N LYS A 128 9.57 16.55 5.78
CA LYS A 128 9.52 17.33 7.02
C LYS A 128 8.19 17.10 7.73
N LYS A 129 7.09 17.20 6.99
CA LYS A 129 5.75 16.99 7.55
C LYS A 129 5.54 15.55 7.99
N SER A 130 6.01 14.55 7.23
CA SER A 130 5.93 13.15 7.63
C SER A 130 6.71 12.88 8.93
N THR A 131 7.86 13.49 9.09
CA THR A 131 8.66 13.45 10.32
C THR A 131 7.93 14.05 11.51
N GLU A 132 7.37 15.25 11.36
CA GLU A 132 6.58 15.91 12.40
C GLU A 132 5.40 15.03 12.87
N LEU A 133 4.68 14.42 11.90
CA LEU A 133 3.58 13.52 12.18
C LEU A 133 4.03 12.26 12.91
N PHE A 134 5.14 11.66 12.49
CA PHE A 134 5.70 10.47 13.13
C PHE A 134 6.14 10.74 14.57
N VAL A 135 6.85 11.85 14.82
CA VAL A 135 7.28 12.25 16.17
C VAL A 135 6.06 12.51 17.06
N SER A 136 5.06 13.22 16.54
CA SER A 136 3.81 13.50 17.27
C SER A 136 3.07 12.20 17.62
N TRP A 137 2.94 11.27 16.67
CA TRP A 137 2.34 9.97 16.90
C TRP A 137 3.11 9.17 17.95
N ALA A 138 4.43 9.03 17.83
CA ALA A 138 5.25 8.31 18.79
C ALA A 138 5.15 8.94 20.21
N GLY A 139 5.04 10.28 20.29
CA GLY A 139 4.83 11.01 21.54
C GLY A 139 3.48 10.73 22.19
N SER A 140 2.43 10.48 21.42
CA SER A 140 1.07 10.20 21.91
C SER A 140 0.92 8.81 22.53
N LEU A 141 1.83 7.88 22.26
CA LEU A 141 1.77 6.51 22.76
C LEU A 141 2.13 6.45 24.24
N TRP A 142 1.12 6.24 25.09
CA TRP A 142 1.30 6.28 26.54
C TRP A 142 2.27 5.20 27.06
N PHE A 143 2.16 3.96 26.57
CA PHE A 143 3.03 2.85 26.99
C PHE A 143 4.26 2.65 26.13
N ALA A 144 4.57 3.58 25.20
CA ALA A 144 5.77 3.45 24.36
C ALA A 144 7.06 3.56 25.19
N PRO A 145 8.03 2.67 24.96
CA PRO A 145 9.35 2.79 25.58
C PRO A 145 9.98 4.15 25.27
N ASN A 146 10.66 4.74 26.23
CA ASN A 146 11.36 6.02 26.03
C ASN A 146 12.32 5.99 24.83
N LYS A 147 12.96 4.83 24.58
CA LYS A 147 13.82 4.61 23.39
C LYS A 147 13.08 4.79 22.06
N LEU A 148 11.77 4.48 21.98
CA LEU A 148 11.01 4.73 20.75
C LEU A 148 10.83 6.23 20.50
N LYS A 149 10.56 7.00 21.55
CA LYS A 149 10.41 8.46 21.44
C LYS A 149 11.75 9.13 21.07
N GLU A 150 12.82 8.66 21.67
CA GLU A 150 14.17 9.11 21.35
C GLU A 150 14.54 8.73 19.90
N TYR A 151 14.27 7.49 19.50
CA TYR A 151 14.49 7.03 18.13
C TYR A 151 13.67 7.85 17.13
N ALA A 152 12.40 8.11 17.39
CA ALA A 152 11.55 8.92 16.52
C ALA A 152 12.12 10.33 16.31
N SER A 153 12.69 10.95 17.35
CA SER A 153 13.29 12.28 17.25
C SER A 153 14.62 12.30 16.49
N HIS A 154 15.42 11.22 16.56
CA HIS A 154 16.73 11.14 15.91
C HIS A 154 16.70 10.50 14.51
N SER A 155 15.64 9.77 14.18
CA SER A 155 15.50 9.09 12.88
C SER A 155 14.66 9.87 11.87
N ALA A 156 14.38 11.12 12.17
CA ALA A 156 13.63 12.05 11.36
C ALA A 156 14.13 12.11 9.90
N ASP A 157 15.44 12.08 9.71
CA ASP A 157 16.07 12.16 8.39
C ASP A 157 16.11 10.83 7.63
N LYS A 158 15.62 9.74 8.25
CA LYS A 158 15.63 8.39 7.66
C LYS A 158 14.29 7.92 7.13
N LEU A 159 13.23 8.72 7.24
CA LEU A 159 11.94 8.38 6.67
C LEU A 159 12.01 8.46 5.14
N ASN A 160 11.70 7.34 4.47
CA ASN A 160 11.62 7.26 3.03
C ASN A 160 10.18 6.95 2.61
N GLY A 161 9.70 7.67 1.60
CA GLY A 161 8.43 7.35 0.93
C GLY A 161 8.61 6.14 0.03
N ILE A 162 7.62 5.25 0.00
CA ILE A 162 7.63 4.06 -0.84
C ILE A 162 6.30 4.03 -1.59
N TYR A 163 6.37 3.89 -2.92
CA TYR A 163 5.20 3.58 -3.72
C TYR A 163 4.89 2.09 -3.64
N MET A 164 3.63 1.77 -3.38
CA MET A 164 3.15 0.40 -3.32
C MET A 164 2.22 0.14 -4.49
N PRO A 165 2.45 -0.92 -5.28
CA PRO A 165 1.60 -1.25 -6.40
C PRO A 165 0.32 -1.95 -5.94
N TYR A 166 -0.80 -1.51 -6.51
CA TYR A 166 -2.13 -2.09 -6.35
C TYR A 166 -2.74 -2.38 -7.71
N TRP A 167 -3.62 -3.38 -7.74
CA TRP A 167 -4.61 -3.57 -8.77
C TRP A 167 -5.95 -3.04 -8.27
N THR A 168 -6.72 -2.40 -9.14
CA THR A 168 -8.13 -2.07 -8.90
C THR A 168 -8.99 -3.01 -9.72
N TYR A 169 -10.07 -3.49 -9.13
CA TYR A 169 -11.00 -4.41 -9.77
C TYR A 169 -12.44 -3.93 -9.59
N ASP A 170 -13.16 -3.88 -10.69
CA ASP A 170 -14.60 -3.66 -10.72
C ASP A 170 -15.30 -4.99 -11.02
N THR A 171 -16.36 -5.28 -10.30
CA THR A 171 -17.08 -6.52 -10.49
C THR A 171 -18.53 -6.45 -10.05
N ASN A 172 -19.37 -7.14 -10.83
CA ASN A 172 -20.76 -7.38 -10.49
C ASN A 172 -20.92 -8.84 -10.07
N THR A 173 -21.47 -9.07 -8.89
CA THR A 173 -21.71 -10.42 -8.38
C THR A 173 -23.18 -10.68 -8.19
N ALA A 174 -23.60 -11.92 -8.47
CA ALA A 174 -24.93 -12.41 -8.20
C ALA A 174 -24.83 -13.77 -7.51
N SER A 175 -25.53 -13.93 -6.41
CA SER A 175 -25.53 -15.17 -5.64
C SER A 175 -26.94 -15.58 -5.25
N ASP A 176 -27.30 -16.82 -5.55
CA ASP A 176 -28.49 -17.46 -5.04
C ASP A 176 -28.15 -18.24 -3.78
N TYR A 177 -28.91 -18.08 -2.75
CA TYR A 177 -28.72 -18.86 -1.53
C TYR A 177 -29.98 -19.61 -1.12
N SER A 178 -29.79 -20.77 -0.51
CA SER A 178 -30.82 -21.54 0.12
C SER A 178 -30.32 -22.07 1.47
N GLY A 179 -31.20 -22.13 2.42
CA GLY A 179 -30.84 -22.57 3.76
C GLY A 179 -32.07 -22.66 4.67
N MET A 180 -31.82 -22.67 5.98
CA MET A 180 -32.86 -22.70 6.99
C MET A 180 -32.76 -21.46 7.87
N ARG A 181 -33.88 -20.76 8.02
CA ARG A 181 -34.01 -19.62 8.96
C ARG A 181 -34.48 -20.14 10.31
N GLY A 182 -33.68 -19.94 11.36
CA GLY A 182 -34.03 -20.29 12.72
C GLY A 182 -34.66 -19.10 13.47
N VAL A 183 -35.86 -19.28 14.03
CA VAL A 183 -36.51 -18.31 14.93
C VAL A 183 -36.62 -18.92 16.30
N TYR A 184 -36.09 -18.22 17.30
CA TYR A 184 -36.15 -18.67 18.69
C TYR A 184 -37.55 -18.46 19.28
N TYR A 185 -38.00 -19.46 20.04
CA TYR A 185 -39.18 -19.36 20.90
C TYR A 185 -38.87 -20.01 22.22
N TYR A 186 -39.62 -19.64 23.26
CA TYR A 186 -39.43 -20.15 24.60
C TYR A 186 -40.62 -21.02 25.00
N VAL A 187 -40.32 -22.19 25.52
CA VAL A 187 -41.33 -23.09 26.10
C VAL A 187 -41.07 -23.22 27.59
N THR A 188 -42.18 -23.23 28.38
CA THR A 188 -42.11 -23.49 29.81
C THR A 188 -42.05 -25.01 30.00
N VAL A 189 -40.96 -25.51 30.57
CA VAL A 189 -40.80 -26.94 30.88
C VAL A 189 -40.83 -27.08 32.39
N SER A 190 -41.68 -28.02 32.85
CA SER A 190 -41.78 -28.37 34.26
C SER A 190 -40.99 -29.66 34.54
N SER A 191 -40.13 -29.62 35.52
CA SER A 191 -39.37 -30.79 36.01
C SER A 191 -39.49 -30.89 37.52
N LYS A 192 -39.33 -32.10 38.08
CA LYS A 192 -39.26 -32.28 39.54
C LYS A 192 -37.78 -32.18 39.95
N ASP A 193 -37.51 -31.45 41.03
CA ASP A 193 -36.23 -31.41 41.68
C ASP A 193 -35.96 -32.67 42.51
N SER A 194 -34.80 -32.78 43.15
CA SER A 194 -34.39 -33.90 43.98
C SER A 194 -35.31 -34.10 45.25
N GLU A 195 -36.09 -33.09 45.60
CA GLU A 195 -37.04 -33.11 46.74
C GLU A 195 -38.47 -33.36 46.27
N GLY A 196 -38.73 -33.64 44.99
CA GLY A 196 -40.03 -33.93 44.40
C GLY A 196 -40.89 -32.69 44.11
N LYS A 197 -40.35 -31.46 44.29
CA LYS A 197 -41.05 -30.20 44.05
C LYS A 197 -41.02 -29.86 42.58
N THR A 198 -42.13 -29.41 42.04
CA THR A 198 -42.19 -29.00 40.62
C THR A 198 -41.49 -27.64 40.44
N VAL A 199 -40.45 -27.64 39.60
CA VAL A 199 -39.72 -26.45 39.17
C VAL A 199 -40.00 -26.20 37.72
N THR A 200 -40.40 -24.98 37.34
CA THR A 200 -40.62 -24.55 35.96
C THR A 200 -39.46 -23.72 35.50
N ARG A 201 -38.97 -24.03 34.31
CA ARG A 201 -37.92 -23.26 33.62
C ARG A 201 -38.35 -22.93 32.18
N GLN A 202 -37.90 -21.80 31.69
CA GLN A 202 -38.00 -21.48 30.26
C GLN A 202 -36.86 -22.12 29.49
N GLU A 203 -37.19 -22.91 28.50
CA GLU A 203 -36.23 -23.53 27.58
C GLU A 203 -36.35 -22.86 26.20
N ARG A 204 -35.23 -22.38 25.68
CA ARG A 204 -35.17 -21.81 24.34
C ARG A 204 -35.14 -22.93 23.29
N ARG A 205 -36.07 -22.88 22.36
CA ARG A 205 -36.13 -23.77 21.20
C ARG A 205 -36.03 -22.96 19.90
N THR A 206 -35.67 -23.61 18.83
CA THR A 206 -35.56 -22.99 17.50
C THR A 206 -36.55 -23.65 16.55
N ASN A 207 -37.41 -22.84 15.94
CA ASN A 207 -38.20 -23.26 14.81
C ASN A 207 -37.48 -22.97 13.51
N TRP A 208 -37.21 -23.99 12.72
CA TRP A 208 -36.50 -23.89 11.48
C TRP A 208 -37.48 -23.90 10.29
N THR A 209 -37.39 -22.87 9.45
CA THR A 209 -38.19 -22.75 8.21
C THR A 209 -37.23 -22.62 7.02
N PRO A 210 -37.55 -23.22 5.86
CA PRO A 210 -36.77 -23.01 4.65
C PRO A 210 -36.72 -21.53 4.28
N ALA A 211 -35.54 -21.07 3.85
CA ALA A 211 -35.32 -19.73 3.39
C ALA A 211 -34.43 -19.75 2.15
N SER A 212 -34.75 -18.94 1.17
CA SER A 212 -33.95 -18.74 -0.02
C SER A 212 -34.01 -17.28 -0.44
N GLY A 213 -33.03 -16.84 -1.19
CA GLY A 213 -32.99 -15.49 -1.71
C GLY A 213 -31.91 -15.32 -2.76
N HIS A 214 -31.88 -14.13 -3.32
CA HIS A 214 -30.92 -13.70 -4.32
C HIS A 214 -30.27 -12.41 -3.84
N VAL A 215 -28.94 -12.32 -3.95
CA VAL A 215 -28.15 -11.13 -3.60
C VAL A 215 -27.35 -10.71 -4.83
N ARG A 216 -27.37 -9.43 -5.12
CA ARG A 216 -26.50 -8.80 -6.11
C ARG A 216 -25.67 -7.73 -5.42
N ASN A 217 -24.40 -7.68 -5.77
CA ASN A 217 -23.50 -6.63 -5.30
C ASN A 217 -22.68 -6.12 -6.49
N ASP A 218 -22.55 -4.82 -6.54
CA ASP A 218 -21.67 -4.11 -7.45
C ASP A 218 -20.48 -3.61 -6.63
N PHE A 219 -19.29 -3.93 -7.07
CA PHE A 219 -18.03 -3.51 -6.45
C PHE A 219 -17.30 -2.64 -7.46
N ASP A 220 -16.84 -1.49 -7.00
CA ASP A 220 -16.15 -0.47 -7.74
C ASP A 220 -14.81 -0.20 -7.04
N ASP A 221 -13.70 -0.18 -7.78
CA ASP A 221 -12.36 0.09 -7.28
C ASP A 221 -11.91 -0.79 -6.09
N VAL A 222 -12.18 -2.08 -6.11
CA VAL A 222 -11.66 -3.00 -5.08
C VAL A 222 -10.15 -3.12 -5.21
N LEU A 223 -9.45 -2.66 -4.20
CA LEU A 223 -8.00 -2.64 -4.16
C LEU A 223 -7.41 -4.00 -3.79
N VAL A 224 -6.40 -4.42 -4.53
CA VAL A 224 -5.64 -5.64 -4.25
C VAL A 224 -4.15 -5.31 -4.33
N VAL A 225 -3.44 -5.43 -3.21
CA VAL A 225 -1.99 -5.19 -3.17
C VAL A 225 -1.26 -6.20 -4.07
N SER A 226 -0.45 -5.72 -5.00
CA SER A 226 0.30 -6.57 -5.93
C SER A 226 1.75 -6.83 -5.49
N SER A 227 2.11 -6.41 -4.28
CA SER A 227 3.44 -6.60 -3.70
C SER A 227 3.41 -7.56 -2.51
N LYS A 228 4.43 -8.41 -2.44
CA LYS A 228 4.68 -9.29 -1.26
C LYS A 228 5.65 -8.63 -0.25
N SER A 229 6.01 -7.39 -0.45
CA SER A 229 6.96 -6.67 0.41
C SER A 229 6.39 -6.36 1.78
N LEU A 230 5.06 -6.17 1.87
CA LEU A 230 4.33 -5.89 3.10
C LEU A 230 3.29 -7.00 3.32
N PRO A 231 3.06 -7.45 4.57
CA PRO A 231 1.94 -8.33 4.87
C PRO A 231 0.61 -7.72 4.41
N GLU A 232 -0.24 -8.50 3.76
CA GLU A 232 -1.54 -8.06 3.21
C GLU A 232 -2.40 -7.29 4.23
N LYS A 233 -2.45 -7.78 5.47
CA LYS A 233 -3.19 -7.10 6.53
C LYS A 233 -2.69 -5.66 6.76
N LEU A 234 -1.37 -5.44 6.76
CA LEU A 234 -0.81 -4.11 6.95
C LEU A 234 -1.05 -3.21 5.73
N ALA A 235 -1.05 -3.79 4.52
CA ALA A 235 -1.39 -3.05 3.32
C ALA A 235 -2.85 -2.58 3.32
N ASN A 236 -3.78 -3.46 3.71
CA ASN A 236 -5.20 -3.14 3.82
C ASN A 236 -5.49 -2.13 4.95
N ASP A 237 -4.70 -2.15 6.05
CA ASP A 237 -4.83 -1.17 7.13
C ASP A 237 -4.41 0.27 6.71
N LEU A 238 -3.76 0.43 5.54
CA LEU A 238 -3.40 1.74 4.97
C LEU A 238 -4.53 2.37 4.14
N GLU A 239 -5.56 1.61 3.80
CA GLU A 239 -6.71 2.10 3.05
C GLU A 239 -7.68 2.91 3.95
N PRO A 240 -8.51 3.79 3.37
CA PRO A 240 -8.71 4.05 1.93
C PRO A 240 -7.69 5.00 1.31
N TRP A 241 -7.41 4.81 0.03
CA TRP A 241 -6.62 5.73 -0.79
C TRP A 241 -7.52 6.73 -1.52
N ASP A 242 -7.01 7.93 -1.78
CA ASP A 242 -7.73 9.00 -2.49
C ASP A 242 -7.61 8.81 -4.01
N LEU A 243 -8.32 7.81 -4.55
CA LEU A 243 -8.22 7.41 -5.96
C LEU A 243 -8.58 8.52 -6.95
N PRO A 244 -9.52 9.46 -6.66
CA PRO A 244 -9.76 10.59 -7.54
C PRO A 244 -8.54 11.48 -7.81
N GLU A 245 -7.49 11.40 -7.00
CA GLU A 245 -6.25 12.16 -7.18
C GLU A 245 -5.13 11.40 -7.89
N LEU A 246 -5.46 10.27 -8.50
CA LEU A 246 -4.52 9.52 -9.35
C LEU A 246 -4.06 10.39 -10.52
N ALA A 247 -2.76 10.35 -10.79
CA ALA A 247 -2.13 10.96 -11.95
C ALA A 247 -1.62 9.88 -12.91
N ALA A 248 -1.55 10.18 -14.19
CA ALA A 248 -0.92 9.28 -15.13
C ALA A 248 0.52 9.00 -14.71
N TYR A 249 0.90 7.73 -14.70
CA TYR A 249 2.25 7.33 -14.31
C TYR A 249 3.29 7.89 -15.28
N ASN A 250 4.34 8.44 -14.73
CA ASN A 250 5.57 8.72 -15.47
C ASN A 250 6.78 8.47 -14.56
N ASP A 251 7.95 8.26 -15.16
CA ASP A 251 9.19 7.94 -14.44
C ASP A 251 9.74 9.13 -13.60
N LYS A 252 8.97 10.21 -13.45
CA LYS A 252 9.33 11.44 -12.71
C LYS A 252 8.85 11.43 -11.25
N PHE A 253 7.96 10.50 -10.88
CA PHE A 253 7.46 10.32 -9.52
C PHE A 253 8.36 9.46 -8.68
#